data_28c3302fae8197ff5efcfcc64b920469
#
_entry.id   28c3302fae8197ff5efcfcc64b920469
#
_cell.length_a   1.000
_cell.length_b   1.000
_cell.length_c   1.000
_cell.angle_alpha   90.00
_cell.angle_beta   90.00
_cell.angle_gamma   90.00
#
_symmetry.space_group_name_H-M   'P 1'
#
loop_
_entity.id
_entity.type
_entity.pdbx_description
1 polymer ?
#
loop_
_entity_poly.entity_id
_entity_poly.type
_entity_poly.pdbx_seq_one_letter_code
_entity_poly.pdbx_strand_id
1 'polypeptide(L)'
;NPNHQIVTGAQWIHKKIRSNDRGNHELAHGAAFLIATHKLPKNVFMNESVRIDWDQSYGWIIIPQVNGSWVNGNLTTRASVGKGVRDADFTERYNNYNKSIVTSGSIGNPFLQAEKSWSYELGADYRMGSNFKWGTTAFLRDQNNLIDWTPTPYPMMPRQSNLVITGSYSLATNVSSVKTKGIETDLTYNKKWGEDYELNLSTGLVWLSSTSPNKTPSFYISSHARFLWNEQIIFRARKLQLSVNSVYKIRNTQTASAINATLSPNYFLVNSKCAYLLNKRKGNVFLEITNLTNTAYSDLLGAIMPSRWIAAGFQLTL
;
A
#
# COMPACT_ATOMS: atom_id res chain seq x y z
N ASN A 1 4.82 -31.46 -18.76
CA ASN A 1 3.40 -31.79 -18.52
C ASN A 1 2.63 -30.47 -18.48
N PRO A 2 1.59 -30.27 -19.30
CA PRO A 2 0.84 -29.01 -19.35
C PRO A 2 0.13 -28.65 -18.03
N ASN A 3 0.00 -29.62 -17.14
CA ASN A 3 -0.66 -29.42 -15.83
C ASN A 3 0.31 -29.10 -14.69
N HIS A 4 1.64 -29.17 -14.96
CA HIS A 4 2.66 -28.91 -13.95
C HIS A 4 3.77 -28.08 -14.58
N GLN A 5 4.08 -26.95 -13.95
CA GLN A 5 5.15 -26.06 -14.36
C GLN A 5 6.07 -25.81 -13.17
N ILE A 6 7.38 -25.87 -13.40
CA ILE A 6 8.39 -25.53 -12.40
C ILE A 6 9.23 -24.39 -12.97
N VAL A 7 9.45 -23.36 -12.18
CA VAL A 7 10.32 -22.22 -12.47
C VAL A 7 11.36 -22.12 -11.36
N THR A 8 12.63 -22.03 -11.74
CA THR A 8 13.74 -21.81 -10.81
C THR A 8 14.52 -20.57 -11.22
N GLY A 9 15.13 -19.91 -10.27
CA GLY A 9 15.99 -18.77 -10.57
C GLY A 9 16.90 -18.41 -9.41
N ALA A 10 17.88 -17.58 -9.72
CA ALA A 10 18.77 -16.99 -8.74
C ALA A 10 18.94 -15.51 -9.01
N GLN A 11 19.25 -14.74 -7.98
CA GLN A 11 19.41 -13.30 -8.00
C GLN A 11 20.61 -12.90 -7.15
N TRP A 12 21.39 -11.94 -7.65
CA TRP A 12 22.40 -11.26 -6.87
C TRP A 12 22.26 -9.75 -7.02
N ILE A 13 22.24 -9.02 -5.90
CA ILE A 13 22.10 -7.57 -5.88
C ILE A 13 23.24 -6.98 -5.04
N HIS A 14 23.91 -6.00 -5.58
CA HIS A 14 24.86 -5.16 -4.84
C HIS A 14 24.28 -3.74 -4.78
N LYS A 15 23.97 -3.27 -3.58
CA LYS A 15 23.41 -1.94 -3.32
C LYS A 15 24.54 -1.05 -2.81
N LYS A 16 24.62 0.17 -3.33
CA LYS A 16 25.60 1.18 -2.91
C LYS A 16 24.97 2.54 -2.78
N ILE A 17 25.29 3.26 -1.72
CA ILE A 17 24.93 4.67 -1.53
C ILE A 17 26.20 5.50 -1.29
N ARG A 18 26.23 6.70 -1.86
CA ARG A 18 27.15 7.78 -1.52
C ARG A 18 26.34 9.01 -1.24
N SER A 19 26.43 9.54 -0.03
CA SER A 19 25.56 10.62 0.42
C SER A 19 26.24 11.50 1.46
N ASN A 20 26.01 12.81 1.38
CA ASN A 20 26.57 13.78 2.32
C ASN A 20 25.93 13.65 3.72
N ASP A 21 24.69 13.19 3.81
CA ASP A 21 23.98 13.05 5.08
C ASP A 21 24.03 11.62 5.63
N ARG A 22 24.09 10.58 4.78
CA ARG A 22 24.09 9.16 5.19
C ARG A 22 25.49 8.56 5.24
N GLY A 23 26.43 9.08 4.44
CA GLY A 23 27.76 8.50 4.25
C GLY A 23 27.82 7.54 3.07
N ASN A 24 28.89 6.70 3.06
CA ASN A 24 29.13 5.72 2.00
C ASN A 24 28.90 4.31 2.56
N HIS A 25 27.94 3.59 2.02
CA HIS A 25 27.58 2.25 2.48
C HIS A 25 27.33 1.32 1.29
N GLU A 26 27.56 0.04 1.50
CA GLU A 26 27.33 -1.03 0.53
C GLU A 26 26.66 -2.21 1.23
N LEU A 27 25.77 -2.90 0.53
CA LEU A 27 25.11 -4.11 1.00
C LEU A 27 25.00 -5.11 -0.15
N ALA A 28 25.30 -6.37 0.12
CA ALA A 28 25.13 -7.48 -0.80
C ALA A 28 23.93 -8.35 -0.39
N HIS A 29 23.19 -8.80 -1.40
CA HIS A 29 22.04 -9.68 -1.23
C HIS A 29 22.04 -10.73 -2.33
N GLY A 30 21.85 -12.00 -1.95
CA GLY A 30 21.74 -13.13 -2.85
C GLY A 30 20.46 -13.92 -2.57
N ALA A 31 19.88 -14.52 -3.60
CA ALA A 31 18.70 -15.36 -3.44
C ALA A 31 18.64 -16.47 -4.49
N ALA A 32 18.02 -17.59 -4.11
CA ALA A 32 17.58 -18.62 -5.03
C ALA A 32 16.12 -18.96 -4.75
N PHE A 33 15.36 -19.32 -5.79
CA PHE A 33 13.94 -19.65 -5.62
C PHE A 33 13.51 -20.79 -6.53
N LEU A 34 12.46 -21.46 -6.09
CA LEU A 34 11.71 -22.46 -6.83
C LEU A 34 10.23 -22.15 -6.71
N ILE A 35 9.51 -22.18 -7.83
CA ILE A 35 8.07 -22.03 -7.91
C ILE A 35 7.51 -23.24 -8.64
N ALA A 36 6.51 -23.92 -8.07
CA ALA A 36 5.77 -24.99 -8.69
C ALA A 36 4.31 -24.57 -8.85
N THR A 37 3.76 -24.77 -10.04
CA THR A 37 2.36 -24.49 -10.35
C THR A 37 1.69 -25.78 -10.81
N HIS A 38 0.54 -26.08 -10.24
CA HIS A 38 -0.22 -27.31 -10.50
C HIS A 38 -1.66 -26.99 -10.88
N LYS A 39 -2.09 -27.56 -12.01
CA LYS A 39 -3.50 -27.65 -12.37
C LYS A 39 -3.99 -29.04 -12.01
N LEU A 40 -4.76 -29.13 -10.95
CA LEU A 40 -5.32 -30.38 -10.43
C LEU A 40 -6.72 -30.65 -11.02
N PRO A 41 -7.25 -31.89 -10.88
CA PRO A 41 -8.63 -32.20 -11.25
C PRO A 41 -9.66 -31.28 -10.57
N LYS A 42 -10.87 -31.20 -11.13
CA LYS A 42 -11.99 -30.40 -10.61
C LYS A 42 -11.72 -28.89 -10.52
N ASN A 43 -10.90 -28.35 -11.44
CA ASN A 43 -10.55 -26.92 -11.52
C ASN A 43 -9.90 -26.37 -10.24
N VAL A 44 -9.07 -27.17 -9.59
CA VAL A 44 -8.22 -26.75 -8.49
C VAL A 44 -6.85 -26.33 -9.07
N PHE A 45 -6.36 -25.18 -8.65
CA PHE A 45 -5.04 -24.66 -9.02
C PHE A 45 -4.25 -24.42 -7.75
N MET A 46 -2.99 -24.85 -7.75
CA MET A 46 -2.07 -24.62 -6.64
C MET A 46 -0.79 -24.01 -7.15
N ASN A 47 -0.23 -23.12 -6.35
CA ASN A 47 1.09 -22.52 -6.58
C ASN A 47 1.85 -22.55 -5.25
N GLU A 48 2.99 -23.19 -5.26
CA GLU A 48 3.89 -23.32 -4.13
C GLU A 48 5.23 -22.70 -4.49
N SER A 49 5.78 -21.93 -3.57
CA SER A 49 7.10 -21.36 -3.77
C SER A 49 7.93 -21.42 -2.51
N VAL A 50 9.23 -21.56 -2.70
CA VAL A 50 10.23 -21.37 -1.67
C VAL A 50 11.34 -20.50 -2.23
N ARG A 51 11.71 -19.48 -1.45
CA ARG A 51 12.86 -18.63 -1.73
C ARG A 51 13.79 -18.69 -0.53
N ILE A 52 15.08 -18.82 -0.80
CA ILE A 52 16.15 -18.78 0.20
C ILE A 52 16.94 -17.52 -0.08
N ASP A 53 16.93 -16.60 0.85
CA ASP A 53 17.66 -15.34 0.79
C ASP A 53 18.89 -15.39 1.72
N TRP A 54 19.95 -14.80 1.25
CA TRP A 54 21.10 -14.38 2.04
C TRP A 54 21.28 -12.87 1.89
N ASP A 55 21.39 -12.18 3.00
CA ASP A 55 21.66 -10.75 3.02
C ASP A 55 22.77 -10.45 4.03
N GLN A 56 23.62 -9.50 3.68
CA GLN A 56 24.75 -9.10 4.52
C GLN A 56 24.32 -8.57 5.90
N SER A 57 23.09 -8.04 6.02
CA SER A 57 22.57 -7.42 7.24
C SER A 57 21.89 -8.42 8.17
N TYR A 58 21.15 -9.42 7.64
CA TYR A 58 20.34 -10.34 8.45
C TYR A 58 20.64 -11.84 8.24
N GLY A 59 21.60 -12.18 7.37
CA GLY A 59 21.99 -13.56 7.10
C GLY A 59 20.97 -14.34 6.27
N TRP A 60 20.88 -15.66 6.52
CA TRP A 60 20.02 -16.58 5.76
C TRP A 60 18.60 -16.59 6.28
N ILE A 61 17.63 -16.62 5.34
CA ILE A 61 16.23 -16.78 5.66
C ILE A 61 15.48 -17.57 4.58
N ILE A 62 14.55 -18.43 5.00
CA ILE A 62 13.66 -19.18 4.12
C ILE A 62 12.30 -18.48 4.09
N ILE A 63 11.77 -18.28 2.89
CA ILE A 63 10.54 -17.55 2.59
C ILE A 63 9.61 -18.48 1.80
N PRO A 64 8.79 -19.30 2.46
CA PRO A 64 7.80 -20.15 1.84
C PRO A 64 6.51 -19.39 1.54
N GLN A 65 5.80 -19.82 0.48
CA GLN A 65 4.45 -19.37 0.13
C GLN A 65 3.67 -20.50 -0.52
N VAL A 66 2.39 -20.61 -0.19
CA VAL A 66 1.44 -21.53 -0.81
C VAL A 66 0.15 -20.78 -1.12
N ASN A 67 -0.33 -20.92 -2.35
CA ASN A 67 -1.59 -20.34 -2.80
C ASN A 67 -2.43 -21.44 -3.44
N GLY A 68 -3.73 -21.42 -3.21
CA GLY A 68 -4.69 -22.33 -3.84
C GLY A 68 -5.92 -21.59 -4.32
N SER A 69 -6.52 -22.05 -5.41
CA SER A 69 -7.83 -21.60 -5.85
C SER A 69 -8.66 -22.77 -6.41
N TRP A 70 -9.95 -22.67 -6.19
CA TRP A 70 -10.94 -23.59 -6.73
C TRP A 70 -12.00 -22.83 -7.50
N VAL A 71 -12.25 -23.25 -8.75
CA VAL A 71 -13.22 -22.63 -9.66
C VAL A 71 -14.40 -23.57 -9.84
N ASN A 72 -15.58 -23.12 -9.43
CA ASN A 72 -16.83 -23.86 -9.59
C ASN A 72 -17.88 -22.96 -10.23
N GLY A 73 -18.06 -23.10 -11.53
CA GLY A 73 -18.95 -22.24 -12.30
C GLY A 73 -18.58 -20.77 -12.19
N ASN A 74 -19.46 -19.98 -11.62
CA ASN A 74 -19.30 -18.55 -11.44
C ASN A 74 -18.55 -18.16 -10.15
N LEU A 75 -18.29 -19.12 -9.28
CA LEU A 75 -17.59 -18.93 -8.00
C LEU A 75 -16.12 -19.36 -8.13
N THR A 76 -15.23 -18.51 -7.69
CA THR A 76 -13.83 -18.83 -7.44
C THR A 76 -13.51 -18.58 -5.98
N THR A 77 -13.08 -19.61 -5.26
CA THR A 77 -12.53 -19.43 -3.91
C THR A 77 -11.01 -19.50 -3.96
N ARG A 78 -10.34 -18.76 -3.09
CA ARG A 78 -8.89 -18.73 -3.01
C ARG A 78 -8.41 -18.65 -1.57
N ALA A 79 -7.26 -19.27 -1.31
CA ALA A 79 -6.58 -19.20 -0.04
C ALA A 79 -5.08 -19.01 -0.28
N SER A 80 -4.42 -18.24 0.58
CA SER A 80 -2.99 -18.08 0.55
C SER A 80 -2.39 -18.04 1.95
N VAL A 81 -1.17 -18.54 2.07
CA VAL A 81 -0.30 -18.37 3.23
C VAL A 81 1.12 -18.14 2.75
N GLY A 82 1.79 -17.13 3.31
CA GLY A 82 3.15 -16.83 2.89
C GLY A 82 3.91 -16.03 3.94
N LYS A 83 5.22 -16.22 3.92
CA LYS A 83 6.17 -15.44 4.71
C LYS A 83 6.70 -14.29 3.87
N GLY A 84 6.88 -13.12 4.47
CA GLY A 84 7.54 -11.95 3.88
C GLY A 84 8.71 -11.49 4.73
N VAL A 85 9.71 -10.89 4.08
CA VAL A 85 10.87 -10.29 4.73
C VAL A 85 11.17 -8.95 4.06
N ARG A 86 11.46 -7.92 4.86
CA ARG A 86 11.94 -6.62 4.38
C ARG A 86 13.15 -6.20 5.18
N ASP A 87 14.25 -5.92 4.51
CA ASP A 87 15.41 -5.30 5.17
C ASP A 87 15.21 -3.78 5.30
N ALA A 88 15.89 -3.20 6.29
CA ALA A 88 15.97 -1.75 6.42
C ALA A 88 16.70 -1.14 5.23
N ASP A 89 16.19 -0.06 4.68
CA ASP A 89 16.88 0.68 3.63
C ASP A 89 18.02 1.56 4.20
N PHE A 90 18.80 2.18 3.32
CA PHE A 90 19.91 3.05 3.74
C PHE A 90 19.45 4.31 4.48
N THR A 91 18.21 4.76 4.28
CA THR A 91 17.65 5.89 5.03
C THR A 91 17.31 5.47 6.44
N GLU A 92 16.64 4.35 6.61
CA GLU A 92 16.30 3.80 7.93
C GLU A 92 17.57 3.46 8.74
N ARG A 93 18.65 3.02 8.07
CA ARG A 93 19.92 2.69 8.75
C ARG A 93 20.81 3.89 9.02
N TYR A 94 20.90 4.87 8.10
CA TYR A 94 21.98 5.86 8.12
C TYR A 94 21.52 7.32 7.97
N ASN A 95 20.23 7.62 8.07
CA ASN A 95 19.76 9.00 7.95
C ASN A 95 20.47 9.93 8.96
N ASN A 96 21.01 11.04 8.48
CA ASN A 96 21.75 12.03 9.25
C ASN A 96 23.03 11.54 9.95
N TYR A 97 23.57 10.38 9.55
CA TYR A 97 24.78 9.80 10.16
C TYR A 97 26.07 10.55 9.82
N ASN A 98 26.16 11.12 8.63
CA ASN A 98 27.35 11.81 8.13
C ASN A 98 27.28 13.34 8.24
N LYS A 99 26.23 13.90 8.80
CA LYS A 99 26.15 15.33 9.08
C LYS A 99 27.02 15.72 10.26
N SER A 100 27.66 16.90 10.17
CA SER A 100 28.50 17.45 11.26
C SER A 100 27.68 17.71 12.51
N ILE A 101 26.46 18.24 12.37
CA ILE A 101 25.53 18.50 13.46
C ILE A 101 24.07 18.30 13.01
N VAL A 102 23.26 17.77 13.89
CA VAL A 102 21.83 17.59 13.70
C VAL A 102 21.07 18.15 14.90
N THR A 103 20.17 19.09 14.65
CA THR A 103 19.38 19.75 15.68
C THR A 103 18.02 19.11 15.91
N SER A 104 17.47 18.44 14.90
CA SER A 104 16.16 17.76 14.95
C SER A 104 15.97 16.83 13.77
N GLY A 105 14.89 16.03 13.80
CA GLY A 105 14.44 15.18 12.72
C GLY A 105 14.75 13.70 12.92
N SER A 106 14.71 12.95 11.83
CA SER A 106 14.86 11.48 11.88
C SER A 106 16.33 11.05 11.86
N ILE A 107 16.67 10.10 12.72
CA ILE A 107 18.02 9.53 12.87
C ILE A 107 17.96 8.05 12.51
N GLY A 108 18.80 7.61 11.58
CA GLY A 108 18.91 6.21 11.20
C GLY A 108 19.47 5.33 12.33
N ASN A 109 19.33 4.02 12.17
CA ASN A 109 19.86 3.03 13.12
C ASN A 109 20.48 1.84 12.36
N PRO A 110 21.80 1.70 12.35
CA PRO A 110 22.49 0.59 11.66
C PRO A 110 22.16 -0.79 12.21
N PHE A 111 21.66 -0.88 13.45
CA PHE A 111 21.40 -2.13 14.17
C PHE A 111 19.98 -2.68 13.93
N LEU A 112 19.24 -2.10 12.99
CA LEU A 112 17.90 -2.58 12.63
C LEU A 112 17.94 -4.01 12.14
N GLN A 113 17.03 -4.82 12.68
CA GLN A 113 16.76 -6.18 12.21
C GLN A 113 15.74 -6.13 11.05
N ALA A 114 15.81 -7.11 10.15
CA ALA A 114 14.83 -7.23 9.08
C ALA A 114 13.43 -7.50 9.64
N GLU A 115 12.43 -6.86 9.05
CA GLU A 115 11.03 -7.18 9.31
C GLU A 115 10.68 -8.56 8.77
N LYS A 116 9.88 -9.30 9.51
CA LYS A 116 9.36 -10.61 9.11
C LYS A 116 7.86 -10.64 9.28
N SER A 117 7.15 -11.16 8.31
CA SER A 117 5.69 -11.28 8.38
C SER A 117 5.21 -12.63 7.91
N TRP A 118 4.09 -13.08 8.49
CA TRP A 118 3.23 -14.12 7.95
C TRP A 118 1.91 -13.49 7.54
N SER A 119 1.47 -13.79 6.32
CA SER A 119 0.18 -13.37 5.79
C SER A 119 -0.69 -14.58 5.51
N TYR A 120 -1.95 -14.50 5.88
CA TYR A 120 -3.00 -15.50 5.66
C TYR A 120 -4.16 -14.80 5.00
N GLU A 121 -4.66 -15.35 3.90
CA GLU A 121 -5.77 -14.78 3.15
C GLU A 121 -6.74 -15.86 2.75
N LEU A 122 -8.03 -15.54 2.81
CA LEU A 122 -9.13 -16.35 2.31
C LEU A 122 -10.07 -15.44 1.52
N GLY A 123 -10.34 -15.78 0.28
CA GLY A 123 -11.17 -14.96 -0.60
C GLY A 123 -12.13 -15.75 -1.43
N ALA A 124 -13.15 -15.04 -1.92
CA ALA A 124 -14.12 -15.55 -2.88
C ALA A 124 -14.43 -14.48 -3.92
N ASP A 125 -14.53 -14.88 -5.18
CA ASP A 125 -14.96 -14.05 -6.30
C ASP A 125 -16.22 -14.71 -6.92
N TYR A 126 -17.25 -13.92 -7.15
CA TYR A 126 -18.48 -14.38 -7.78
C TYR A 126 -18.83 -13.51 -8.98
N ARG A 127 -19.18 -14.15 -10.09
CA ARG A 127 -19.63 -13.49 -11.33
C ARG A 127 -21.09 -13.82 -11.59
N MET A 128 -21.93 -12.81 -11.66
CA MET A 128 -23.35 -12.95 -12.02
C MET A 128 -23.57 -12.43 -13.43
N GLY A 129 -23.67 -13.36 -14.39
CA GLY A 129 -23.73 -13.04 -15.80
C GLY A 129 -22.47 -12.29 -16.27
N SER A 130 -22.64 -11.48 -17.32
CA SER A 130 -21.55 -10.67 -17.91
C SER A 130 -21.36 -9.31 -17.25
N ASN A 131 -22.27 -8.89 -16.40
CA ASN A 131 -22.40 -7.51 -15.96
C ASN A 131 -21.90 -7.27 -14.54
N PHE A 132 -22.02 -8.27 -13.66
CA PHE A 132 -21.76 -8.12 -12.24
C PHE A 132 -20.61 -9.01 -11.79
N LYS A 133 -19.66 -8.45 -11.06
CA LYS A 133 -18.56 -9.14 -10.39
C LYS A 133 -18.48 -8.65 -8.96
N TRP A 134 -18.38 -9.58 -8.02
CA TRP A 134 -18.14 -9.33 -6.61
C TRP A 134 -16.95 -10.16 -6.14
N GLY A 135 -16.05 -9.54 -5.39
CA GLY A 135 -14.91 -10.18 -4.74
C GLY A 135 -14.87 -9.80 -3.27
N THR A 136 -14.44 -10.73 -2.43
CA THR A 136 -14.14 -10.45 -1.02
C THR A 136 -12.94 -11.23 -0.56
N THR A 137 -12.15 -10.64 0.35
CA THR A 137 -10.97 -11.28 0.94
C THR A 137 -10.90 -10.91 2.42
N ALA A 138 -10.83 -11.90 3.29
CA ALA A 138 -10.45 -11.74 4.68
C ALA A 138 -8.94 -12.02 4.79
N PHE A 139 -8.22 -11.21 5.57
CA PHE A 139 -6.78 -11.35 5.75
C PHE A 139 -6.35 -11.16 7.19
N LEU A 140 -5.24 -11.83 7.53
CA LEU A 140 -4.49 -11.65 8.76
C LEU A 140 -3.01 -11.54 8.42
N ARG A 141 -2.34 -10.51 8.93
CA ARG A 141 -0.89 -10.36 8.85
C ARG A 141 -0.30 -10.22 10.25
N ASP A 142 0.66 -11.07 10.56
CA ASP A 142 1.45 -11.01 11.79
C ASP A 142 2.87 -10.56 11.43
N GLN A 143 3.26 -9.37 11.88
CA GLN A 143 4.55 -8.75 11.57
C GLN A 143 5.38 -8.64 12.83
N ASN A 144 6.66 -9.00 12.72
CA ASN A 144 7.64 -8.87 13.77
C ASN A 144 8.79 -7.97 13.32
N ASN A 145 9.37 -7.24 14.25
CA ASN A 145 10.45 -6.30 14.01
C ASN A 145 10.08 -5.19 13.01
N LEU A 146 8.81 -4.75 12.99
CA LEU A 146 8.39 -3.65 12.13
C LEU A 146 9.28 -2.44 12.35
N ILE A 147 9.82 -1.88 11.27
CA ILE A 147 10.68 -0.69 11.34
C ILE A 147 9.79 0.55 11.30
N ASP A 148 9.93 1.39 12.31
CA ASP A 148 9.21 2.64 12.42
C ASP A 148 10.05 3.74 13.08
N TRP A 149 9.65 4.99 12.88
CA TRP A 149 10.31 6.16 13.45
C TRP A 149 9.66 6.53 14.78
N THR A 150 10.39 6.34 15.89
CA THR A 150 9.86 6.58 17.24
C THR A 150 10.50 7.83 17.87
N PRO A 151 9.70 8.72 18.48
CA PRO A 151 10.24 9.84 19.26
C PRO A 151 11.17 9.31 20.35
N THR A 152 12.42 9.75 20.35
CA THR A 152 13.47 9.23 21.25
C THR A 152 14.18 10.40 21.91
N PRO A 153 14.18 10.48 23.25
CA PRO A 153 14.93 11.51 23.99
C PRO A 153 16.44 11.40 23.74
N TYR A 154 17.14 12.54 23.72
CA TYR A 154 18.58 12.59 23.49
C TYR A 154 19.39 11.59 24.33
N PRO A 155 19.16 11.43 25.66
CA PRO A 155 19.92 10.47 26.47
C PRO A 155 19.76 9.00 26.06
N MET A 156 18.67 8.67 25.35
CA MET A 156 18.36 7.31 24.86
C MET A 156 18.81 7.07 23.43
N MET A 157 19.41 8.08 22.79
CA MET A 157 19.93 7.92 21.42
C MET A 157 21.15 6.99 21.42
N PRO A 158 21.22 5.99 20.53
CA PRO A 158 22.34 5.04 20.46
C PRO A 158 23.65 5.68 20.01
N ARG A 159 23.56 6.85 19.37
CA ARG A 159 24.68 7.69 18.97
C ARG A 159 24.33 9.14 19.23
N GLN A 160 25.22 9.86 19.88
CA GLN A 160 25.03 11.25 20.30
C GLN A 160 26.05 12.22 19.70
N SER A 161 27.11 11.72 19.05
CA SER A 161 28.31 12.49 18.66
C SER A 161 28.04 13.68 17.76
N ASN A 162 26.94 13.70 17.01
CA ASN A 162 26.57 14.83 16.14
C ASN A 162 25.18 15.40 16.45
N LEU A 163 24.58 15.03 17.59
CA LEU A 163 23.27 15.49 18.00
C LEU A 163 23.33 16.58 19.03
N VAL A 164 22.43 17.56 18.96
CA VAL A 164 22.30 18.63 19.96
C VAL A 164 21.47 18.14 21.14
N ILE A 165 21.93 18.41 22.37
CA ILE A 165 21.28 17.91 23.61
C ILE A 165 19.83 18.40 23.75
N THR A 166 19.49 19.58 23.25
CA THR A 166 18.13 20.14 23.26
C THR A 166 17.31 19.76 22.05
N GLY A 167 17.86 18.92 21.17
CA GLY A 167 17.19 18.50 19.95
C GLY A 167 16.04 17.53 20.18
N SER A 168 15.17 17.43 19.20
CA SER A 168 14.05 16.50 19.18
C SER A 168 14.24 15.51 18.02
N TYR A 169 14.29 14.21 18.31
CA TYR A 169 14.68 13.18 17.36
C TYR A 169 13.64 12.06 17.26
N SER A 170 13.50 11.52 16.04
CA SER A 170 12.81 10.28 15.79
C SER A 170 13.83 9.23 15.35
N LEU A 171 14.06 8.22 16.16
CA LEU A 171 14.99 7.12 15.87
C LEU A 171 14.28 6.04 15.06
N ALA A 172 14.93 5.52 14.03
CA ALA A 172 14.48 4.28 13.38
C ALA A 172 14.64 3.10 14.34
N THR A 173 13.55 2.44 14.67
CA THR A 173 13.53 1.33 15.65
C THR A 173 12.71 0.16 15.15
N ASN A 174 13.04 -1.04 15.62
CA ASN A 174 12.15 -2.19 15.42
C ASN A 174 11.04 -2.17 16.47
N VAL A 175 9.80 -2.03 16.03
CA VAL A 175 8.61 -2.25 16.87
C VAL A 175 8.40 -3.75 17.01
N SER A 176 8.12 -4.25 18.22
CA SER A 176 8.20 -5.68 18.55
C SER A 176 7.27 -6.55 17.67
N SER A 177 6.00 -6.22 17.58
CA SER A 177 5.06 -6.91 16.69
C SER A 177 3.85 -6.05 16.34
N VAL A 178 3.27 -6.30 15.17
CA VAL A 178 2.01 -5.70 14.72
C VAL A 178 1.14 -6.79 14.11
N LYS A 179 -0.07 -6.94 14.62
CA LYS A 179 -1.10 -7.78 14.02
C LYS A 179 -2.11 -6.93 13.29
N THR A 180 -2.25 -7.16 11.99
CA THR A 180 -3.24 -6.50 11.13
C THR A 180 -4.21 -7.54 10.62
N LYS A 181 -5.51 -7.30 10.82
CA LYS A 181 -6.58 -8.13 10.27
C LYS A 181 -7.62 -7.24 9.59
N GLY A 182 -8.25 -7.77 8.56
CA GLY A 182 -9.25 -6.99 7.85
C GLY A 182 -10.05 -7.81 6.85
N ILE A 183 -10.99 -7.11 6.24
CA ILE A 183 -11.82 -7.60 5.13
C ILE A 183 -11.78 -6.53 4.05
N GLU A 184 -11.56 -6.97 2.82
CA GLU A 184 -11.69 -6.16 1.62
C GLU A 184 -12.81 -6.74 0.77
N THR A 185 -13.61 -5.89 0.15
CA THR A 185 -14.64 -6.30 -0.79
C THR A 185 -14.72 -5.32 -1.95
N ASP A 186 -14.83 -5.88 -3.16
CA ASP A 186 -14.92 -5.14 -4.40
C ASP A 186 -16.17 -5.57 -5.16
N LEU A 187 -16.87 -4.60 -5.73
CA LEU A 187 -18.03 -4.82 -6.55
C LEU A 187 -17.88 -4.02 -7.85
N THR A 188 -18.10 -4.69 -8.98
CA THR A 188 -18.08 -4.06 -10.29
C THR A 188 -19.38 -4.41 -11.02
N TYR A 189 -20.02 -3.40 -11.58
CA TYR A 189 -21.19 -3.54 -12.42
C TYR A 189 -21.01 -2.77 -13.71
N ASN A 190 -21.13 -3.46 -14.86
CA ASN A 190 -21.00 -2.85 -16.17
C ASN A 190 -22.23 -3.21 -17.00
N LYS A 191 -22.90 -2.20 -17.52
CA LYS A 191 -24.10 -2.39 -18.35
C LYS A 191 -24.10 -1.46 -19.55
N LYS A 192 -24.40 -2.02 -20.71
CA LYS A 192 -24.66 -1.26 -21.94
C LYS A 192 -26.10 -1.44 -22.36
N TRP A 193 -26.72 -0.36 -22.80
CA TRP A 193 -28.04 -0.33 -23.40
C TRP A 193 -27.90 0.23 -24.82
N GLY A 194 -27.85 -0.68 -25.81
CA GLY A 194 -27.48 -0.36 -27.18
C GLY A 194 -26.06 0.22 -27.28
N GLU A 195 -25.86 1.11 -28.25
CA GLU A 195 -24.56 1.77 -28.47
C GLU A 195 -24.44 3.13 -27.73
N ASP A 196 -25.55 3.68 -27.29
CA ASP A 196 -25.66 5.03 -26.80
C ASP A 196 -25.45 5.18 -25.30
N TYR A 197 -25.78 4.15 -24.51
CA TYR A 197 -25.80 4.24 -23.05
C TYR A 197 -24.89 3.17 -22.43
N GLU A 198 -24.07 3.61 -21.50
CA GLU A 198 -23.17 2.72 -20.75
C GLU A 198 -23.05 3.19 -19.32
N LEU A 199 -23.18 2.27 -18.38
CA LEU A 199 -22.92 2.48 -16.96
C LEU A 199 -21.80 1.55 -16.52
N ASN A 200 -20.75 2.12 -15.94
CA ASN A 200 -19.71 1.39 -15.21
C ASN A 200 -19.73 1.87 -13.77
N LEU A 201 -19.95 0.96 -12.84
CA LEU A 201 -19.87 1.17 -11.41
C LEU A 201 -18.76 0.29 -10.86
N SER A 202 -17.88 0.85 -10.06
CA SER A 202 -16.87 0.12 -9.28
C SER A 202 -16.85 0.68 -7.86
N THR A 203 -16.95 -0.18 -6.87
CA THR A 203 -16.83 0.22 -5.47
C THR A 203 -15.97 -0.78 -4.72
N GLY A 204 -15.10 -0.27 -3.86
CA GLY A 204 -14.23 -1.04 -2.98
C GLY A 204 -14.37 -0.58 -1.54
N LEU A 205 -14.47 -1.53 -0.63
CA LEU A 205 -14.54 -1.32 0.82
C LEU A 205 -13.38 -2.06 1.46
N VAL A 206 -12.66 -1.38 2.33
CA VAL A 206 -11.62 -1.98 3.17
C VAL A 206 -11.93 -1.64 4.62
N TRP A 207 -12.02 -2.66 5.45
CA TRP A 207 -12.05 -2.51 6.89
C TRP A 207 -10.88 -3.26 7.48
N LEU A 208 -10.05 -2.59 8.29
CA LEU A 208 -8.90 -3.21 8.92
C LEU A 208 -8.68 -2.70 10.35
N SER A 209 -8.01 -3.54 11.15
CA SER A 209 -7.58 -3.23 12.50
C SER A 209 -6.14 -3.69 12.67
N SER A 210 -5.27 -2.76 13.07
CA SER A 210 -3.87 -3.05 13.42
C SER A 210 -3.68 -2.83 14.91
N THR A 211 -3.05 -3.79 15.58
CA THR A 211 -2.75 -3.75 17.01
C THR A 211 -1.29 -4.08 17.27
N SER A 212 -0.69 -3.41 18.24
CA SER A 212 0.66 -3.72 18.74
C SER A 212 0.60 -3.82 20.28
N PRO A 213 1.35 -4.73 20.90
CA PRO A 213 1.49 -4.80 22.36
C PRO A 213 2.23 -3.58 22.92
N ASN A 214 3.02 -2.89 22.10
CA ASN A 214 3.73 -1.70 22.50
C ASN A 214 2.79 -0.49 22.53
N LYS A 215 2.82 0.26 23.64
CA LYS A 215 2.08 1.52 23.78
C LYS A 215 2.74 2.70 23.05
N THR A 216 3.92 2.52 22.47
CA THR A 216 4.63 3.56 21.74
C THR A 216 3.82 3.94 20.48
N PRO A 217 3.53 5.23 20.27
CA PRO A 217 2.86 5.67 19.05
C PRO A 217 3.65 5.25 17.82
N SER A 218 3.02 4.49 16.94
CA SER A 218 3.60 4.07 15.67
C SER A 218 2.97 4.89 14.56
N PHE A 219 3.79 5.54 13.74
CA PHE A 219 3.34 6.23 12.55
C PHE A 219 2.73 5.26 11.53
N TYR A 220 3.28 4.06 11.46
CA TYR A 220 2.76 3.01 10.58
C TYR A 220 1.32 2.62 10.93
N ILE A 221 1.04 2.29 12.21
CA ILE A 221 -0.30 1.86 12.66
C ILE A 221 -1.31 2.99 12.54
N SER A 222 -0.91 4.20 12.90
CA SER A 222 -1.82 5.34 12.96
C SER A 222 -2.10 5.96 11.59
N SER A 223 -1.25 5.76 10.60
CA SER A 223 -1.48 6.22 9.22
C SER A 223 -2.47 5.34 8.45
N HIS A 224 -2.69 4.09 8.87
CA HIS A 224 -3.62 3.18 8.21
C HIS A 224 -5.07 3.65 8.33
N ALA A 225 -5.81 3.56 7.23
CA ALA A 225 -7.26 3.71 7.27
C ALA A 225 -7.86 2.51 8.02
N ARG A 226 -8.69 2.75 9.02
CA ARG A 226 -9.51 1.71 9.67
C ARG A 226 -10.69 1.31 8.80
N PHE A 227 -11.19 2.27 8.05
CA PHE A 227 -12.21 2.09 7.03
C PHE A 227 -11.89 2.96 5.84
N LEU A 228 -11.96 2.39 4.65
CA LEU A 228 -11.79 3.07 3.39
C LEU A 228 -12.88 2.60 2.43
N TRP A 229 -13.61 3.56 1.88
CA TRP A 229 -14.54 3.34 0.78
C TRP A 229 -14.12 4.15 -0.42
N ASN A 230 -13.96 3.47 -1.55
CA ASN A 230 -13.70 4.07 -2.85
C ASN A 230 -14.86 3.74 -3.78
N GLU A 231 -15.32 4.71 -4.53
CA GLU A 231 -16.35 4.51 -5.53
C GLU A 231 -15.98 5.23 -6.82
N GLN A 232 -16.28 4.59 -7.93
CA GLN A 232 -16.20 5.18 -9.26
C GLN A 232 -17.49 4.88 -10.02
N ILE A 233 -18.14 5.90 -10.53
CA ILE A 233 -19.30 5.83 -11.41
C ILE A 233 -18.92 6.52 -12.71
N ILE A 234 -19.07 5.80 -13.83
CA ILE A 234 -18.93 6.37 -15.18
C ILE A 234 -20.24 6.09 -15.91
N PHE A 235 -20.95 7.13 -16.24
CA PHE A 235 -22.16 7.07 -17.04
C PHE A 235 -21.95 7.78 -18.36
N ARG A 236 -22.20 7.08 -19.46
CA ARG A 236 -22.17 7.62 -20.80
C ARG A 236 -23.57 7.61 -21.40
N ALA A 237 -23.97 8.76 -21.91
CA ALA A 237 -25.21 8.95 -22.65
C ALA A 237 -24.86 9.60 -23.98
N ARG A 238 -24.84 8.81 -25.06
CA ARG A 238 -24.42 9.24 -26.41
C ARG A 238 -23.00 9.86 -26.40
N LYS A 239 -22.93 11.17 -26.56
CA LYS A 239 -21.69 11.94 -26.56
C LYS A 239 -21.32 12.53 -25.21
N LEU A 240 -22.21 12.46 -24.22
CA LEU A 240 -21.95 12.97 -22.87
C LEU A 240 -21.45 11.85 -21.99
N GLN A 241 -20.37 12.09 -21.24
CA GLN A 241 -19.85 11.20 -20.22
C GLN A 241 -19.73 11.94 -18.91
N LEU A 242 -20.33 11.40 -17.87
CA LEU A 242 -20.17 11.84 -16.49
C LEU A 242 -19.36 10.81 -15.73
N SER A 243 -18.29 11.24 -15.07
CA SER A 243 -17.48 10.42 -14.17
C SER A 243 -17.51 11.03 -12.78
N VAL A 244 -17.79 10.22 -11.77
CA VAL A 244 -17.76 10.61 -10.36
C VAL A 244 -16.85 9.62 -9.64
N ASN A 245 -15.92 10.14 -8.83
CA ASN A 245 -15.05 9.35 -7.96
C ASN A 245 -15.21 9.85 -6.54
N SER A 246 -15.51 8.95 -5.61
CA SER A 246 -15.70 9.26 -4.20
C SER A 246 -14.72 8.47 -3.33
N VAL A 247 -14.22 9.10 -2.29
CA VAL A 247 -13.36 8.47 -1.27
C VAL A 247 -13.87 8.87 0.11
N TYR A 248 -14.19 7.88 0.94
CA TYR A 248 -14.45 8.08 2.36
C TYR A 248 -13.41 7.30 3.18
N LYS A 249 -12.72 7.99 4.08
CA LYS A 249 -11.66 7.43 4.91
C LYS A 249 -11.90 7.71 6.37
N ILE A 250 -11.71 6.68 7.20
CA ILE A 250 -11.68 6.80 8.68
C ILE A 250 -10.35 6.22 9.15
N ARG A 251 -9.66 6.91 10.06
CA ARG A 251 -8.41 6.48 10.69
C ARG A 251 -8.30 6.96 12.13
N ASN A 252 -7.27 6.51 12.84
CA ASN A 252 -6.96 7.06 14.15
C ASN A 252 -6.45 8.50 14.01
N THR A 253 -6.85 9.37 14.93
CA THR A 253 -6.35 10.75 14.98
C THR A 253 -4.85 10.75 15.28
N GLN A 254 -4.09 11.57 14.57
CA GLN A 254 -2.68 11.82 14.80
C GLN A 254 -2.45 13.31 14.99
N THR A 255 -1.62 13.65 15.97
CA THR A 255 -1.21 15.04 16.24
C THR A 255 0.31 15.10 16.33
N ALA A 256 0.91 16.15 15.76
CA ALA A 256 2.29 16.53 15.99
C ALA A 256 2.33 17.90 16.65
N SER A 257 2.40 17.92 17.96
CA SER A 257 2.38 19.16 18.76
C SER A 257 3.54 20.12 18.43
N ALA A 258 4.70 19.58 18.06
CA ALA A 258 5.87 20.37 17.68
C ALA A 258 5.65 21.30 16.48
N ILE A 259 4.75 20.94 15.57
CA ILE A 259 4.39 21.73 14.37
C ILE A 259 2.91 22.11 14.36
N ASN A 260 2.20 21.91 15.47
CA ASN A 260 0.78 22.18 15.64
C ASN A 260 -0.09 21.60 14.52
N ALA A 261 0.22 20.37 14.11
CA ALA A 261 -0.46 19.67 13.01
C ALA A 261 -1.27 18.49 13.51
N THR A 262 -2.45 18.31 12.94
CA THR A 262 -3.35 17.18 13.20
C THR A 262 -3.81 16.57 11.89
N LEU A 263 -3.76 15.24 11.78
CA LEU A 263 -4.37 14.53 10.67
C LEU A 263 -5.89 14.43 10.87
N SER A 264 -6.64 14.69 9.80
CA SER A 264 -8.09 14.51 9.81
C SER A 264 -8.46 13.07 10.15
N PRO A 265 -9.27 12.80 11.20
CA PRO A 265 -9.65 11.44 11.59
C PRO A 265 -10.56 10.79 10.55
N ASN A 266 -11.33 11.60 9.84
CA ASN A 266 -12.15 11.17 8.73
C ASN A 266 -12.29 12.30 7.70
N TYR A 267 -12.56 11.93 6.45
CA TYR A 267 -12.95 12.86 5.40
C TYR A 267 -13.71 12.14 4.29
N PHE A 268 -14.53 12.92 3.57
CA PHE A 268 -15.23 12.49 2.38
C PHE A 268 -14.90 13.43 1.22
N LEU A 269 -14.40 12.87 0.13
CA LEU A 269 -14.04 13.60 -1.08
C LEU A 269 -14.86 13.10 -2.25
N VAL A 270 -15.30 14.03 -3.08
CA VAL A 270 -15.96 13.74 -4.34
C VAL A 270 -15.27 14.52 -5.44
N ASN A 271 -14.87 13.82 -6.50
CA ASN A 271 -14.37 14.41 -7.73
C ASN A 271 -15.36 14.10 -8.86
N SER A 272 -15.55 15.05 -9.77
CA SER A 272 -16.48 14.89 -10.89
C SER A 272 -15.86 15.40 -12.16
N LYS A 273 -16.10 14.69 -13.27
CA LYS A 273 -15.70 15.09 -14.61
C LYS A 273 -16.85 14.88 -15.57
N CYS A 274 -17.22 15.94 -16.28
CA CYS A 274 -18.17 15.91 -17.38
C CYS A 274 -17.43 16.13 -18.68
N ALA A 275 -17.58 15.21 -19.63
CA ALA A 275 -16.89 15.27 -20.92
C ALA A 275 -17.88 15.13 -22.07
N TYR A 276 -17.73 15.95 -23.08
CA TYR A 276 -18.42 15.83 -24.36
C TYR A 276 -17.50 15.20 -25.40
N LEU A 277 -17.86 13.99 -25.86
CA LEU A 277 -17.09 13.20 -26.81
C LEU A 277 -17.26 13.74 -28.25
N LEU A 278 -16.15 14.02 -28.90
CA LEU A 278 -16.14 14.45 -30.28
C LEU A 278 -16.41 13.26 -31.24
N ASN A 279 -16.71 13.59 -32.50
CA ASN A 279 -17.01 12.57 -33.51
C ASN A 279 -15.91 11.50 -33.63
N LYS A 280 -16.34 10.25 -33.82
CA LYS A 280 -15.47 9.06 -33.89
C LYS A 280 -14.57 8.83 -32.66
N ARG A 281 -14.89 9.46 -31.52
CA ARG A 281 -14.11 9.40 -30.27
C ARG A 281 -12.63 9.85 -30.43
N LYS A 282 -12.35 10.70 -31.42
CA LYS A 282 -11.01 11.25 -31.66
C LYS A 282 -10.63 12.34 -30.66
N GLY A 283 -11.47 12.62 -29.67
CA GLY A 283 -11.18 13.56 -28.60
C GLY A 283 -12.40 13.87 -27.74
N ASN A 284 -12.20 14.73 -26.77
CA ASN A 284 -13.27 15.27 -25.95
C ASN A 284 -12.94 16.67 -25.41
N VAL A 285 -13.99 17.41 -25.06
CA VAL A 285 -13.91 18.65 -24.27
C VAL A 285 -14.46 18.31 -22.89
N PHE A 286 -13.82 18.74 -21.82
CA PHE A 286 -14.21 18.38 -20.46
C PHE A 286 -14.15 19.54 -19.48
N LEU A 287 -14.99 19.41 -18.44
CA LEU A 287 -14.93 20.14 -17.20
C LEU A 287 -14.69 19.15 -16.06
N GLU A 288 -13.69 19.40 -15.21
CA GLU A 288 -13.32 18.58 -14.07
C GLU A 288 -13.33 19.41 -12.81
N ILE A 289 -13.92 18.85 -11.74
CA ILE A 289 -13.97 19.46 -10.42
C ILE A 289 -13.41 18.47 -9.43
N THR A 290 -12.24 18.78 -8.88
CA THR A 290 -11.62 18.03 -7.79
C THR A 290 -12.08 18.60 -6.45
N ASN A 291 -12.34 17.73 -5.48
CA ASN A 291 -12.88 18.11 -4.16
C ASN A 291 -14.15 18.96 -4.29
N LEU A 292 -15.18 18.41 -4.93
CA LEU A 292 -16.46 19.06 -5.24
C LEU A 292 -17.14 19.66 -3.98
N THR A 293 -17.01 18.97 -2.86
CA THR A 293 -17.58 19.39 -1.57
C THR A 293 -16.77 20.48 -0.86
N ASN A 294 -15.58 20.81 -1.39
CA ASN A 294 -14.63 21.74 -0.78
C ASN A 294 -14.26 21.34 0.67
N THR A 295 -14.09 20.04 0.90
CA THR A 295 -13.72 19.49 2.20
C THR A 295 -12.29 19.89 2.56
N ALA A 296 -12.09 20.52 3.72
CA ALA A 296 -10.76 20.75 4.28
C ALA A 296 -10.28 19.46 4.93
N TYR A 297 -9.12 18.95 4.51
CA TYR A 297 -8.54 17.71 5.03
C TYR A 297 -7.01 17.72 4.98
N SER A 298 -6.40 16.85 5.76
CA SER A 298 -4.98 16.55 5.67
C SER A 298 -4.79 15.04 5.59
N ASP A 299 -3.89 14.58 4.73
CA ASP A 299 -3.57 13.16 4.55
C ASP A 299 -2.14 12.83 4.97
N LEU A 300 -1.29 13.83 5.02
CA LEU A 300 0.06 13.79 5.58
C LEU A 300 0.17 14.79 6.72
N LEU A 301 0.85 14.40 7.79
CA LEU A 301 1.05 15.24 8.95
C LEU A 301 1.81 16.51 8.56
N GLY A 302 1.24 17.67 8.88
CA GLY A 302 1.80 18.99 8.52
C GLY A 302 1.50 19.45 7.08
N ALA A 303 0.80 18.66 6.25
CA ALA A 303 0.41 19.05 4.91
C ALA A 303 -1.09 19.35 4.84
N ILE A 304 -1.44 20.56 4.38
CA ILE A 304 -2.80 20.93 4.03
C ILE A 304 -3.04 20.49 2.59
N MET A 305 -4.07 19.67 2.38
CA MET A 305 -4.43 19.19 1.05
C MET A 305 -5.21 20.26 0.27
N PRO A 306 -5.15 20.25 -1.08
CA PRO A 306 -5.83 21.24 -1.90
C PRO A 306 -7.35 21.29 -1.64
N SER A 307 -7.87 22.50 -1.56
CA SER A 307 -9.31 22.76 -1.59
C SER A 307 -9.90 22.47 -2.98
N ARG A 308 -11.14 22.86 -3.23
CA ARG A 308 -11.79 22.67 -4.53
C ARG A 308 -10.95 23.26 -5.67
N TRP A 309 -10.76 22.46 -6.71
CA TRP A 309 -10.10 22.87 -7.91
C TRP A 309 -10.99 22.59 -9.14
N ILE A 310 -11.09 23.55 -10.06
CA ILE A 310 -11.90 23.45 -11.28
C ILE A 310 -10.95 23.59 -12.47
N ALA A 311 -11.01 22.64 -13.38
CA ALA A 311 -10.22 22.62 -14.61
C ALA A 311 -11.13 22.36 -15.81
N ALA A 312 -10.86 23.03 -16.93
CA ALA A 312 -11.48 22.75 -18.21
C ALA A 312 -10.39 22.51 -19.25
N GLY A 313 -10.66 21.63 -20.20
CA GLY A 313 -9.67 21.30 -21.23
C GLY A 313 -10.25 20.51 -22.38
N PHE A 314 -9.37 20.21 -23.33
CA PHE A 314 -9.67 19.31 -24.45
C PHE A 314 -8.57 18.26 -24.59
N GLN A 315 -8.94 17.10 -25.07
CA GLN A 315 -8.04 16.00 -25.38
C GLN A 315 -8.28 15.54 -26.82
N LEU A 316 -7.22 15.34 -27.56
CA LEU A 316 -7.28 14.78 -28.91
C LEU A 316 -6.50 13.47 -28.92
N THR A 317 -7.04 12.48 -29.64
CA THR A 317 -6.37 11.19 -29.92
C THR A 317 -5.99 11.24 -31.40
N LEU A 318 -4.69 11.23 -31.68
CA LEU A 318 -4.10 11.25 -33.02
C LEU A 318 -4.08 9.85 -33.62
#